data_c1e309e5f82f519c5328b03744940ede
#
_entry.id   c1e309e5f82f519c5328b03744940ede
#
_cell.length_a   1.000
_cell.length_b   1.000
_cell.length_c   1.000
_cell.angle_alpha   90.00
_cell.angle_beta   90.00
_cell.angle_gamma   90.00
#
_symmetry.space_group_name_H-M   'P 1'
#
loop_
_entity.id
_entity.type
_entity.pdbx_description
1 polymer ?
#
loop_
_entity_poly.entity_id
_entity_poly.type
_entity_poly.pdbx_seq_one_letter_code
_entity_poly.pdbx_strand_id
1 'polypeptide(L)'
;KVSMPKDTLERAIKKGAGLLGDPVNFERVIYEGFAPHQVPVMVEALTDNLNRTASEVRVLFRKGQLGTSGSVSWDFDHVGLIEAEAAQTNADAELAAIEAGAQDFEVADEDGVTVFITDPTDLDLVSKALPDHGFTVLSNKLGYKPKNPVDPANLSAEQLEEVENFLAGIDGNDDVQNVFVGLAN
;
A
#
# COMPACT_ATOMS: atom_id res chain seq x y z
N LYS A 1 5.30 -7.20 -3.92
CA LYS A 1 4.26 -6.19 -3.78
C LYS A 1 2.96 -6.81 -3.32
N VAL A 2 2.42 -6.35 -2.21
CA VAL A 2 1.22 -6.92 -1.62
C VAL A 2 0.22 -5.80 -1.43
N SER A 3 -0.86 -5.83 -2.19
CA SER A 3 -1.96 -4.89 -2.04
C SER A 3 -3.19 -5.43 -2.76
N MET A 4 -4.30 -5.56 -2.01
CA MET A 4 -5.60 -5.94 -2.59
C MET A 4 -6.70 -5.03 -2.05
N PRO A 5 -6.55 -3.72 -2.14
CA PRO A 5 -7.47 -2.81 -1.46
C PRO A 5 -8.88 -2.84 -2.04
N LYS A 6 -9.00 -3.06 -3.34
CA LYS A 6 -10.26 -2.98 -4.05
C LYS A 6 -11.22 -4.10 -3.66
N ASP A 7 -10.78 -5.34 -3.69
CA ASP A 7 -11.64 -6.49 -3.36
C ASP A 7 -12.08 -6.47 -1.91
N THR A 8 -11.16 -6.10 -1.00
CA THR A 8 -11.45 -6.00 0.42
C THR A 8 -12.47 -4.90 0.68
N LEU A 9 -12.30 -3.73 0.04
CA LEU A 9 -13.22 -2.61 0.17
C LEU A 9 -14.61 -2.95 -0.39
N GLU A 10 -14.69 -3.58 -1.54
CA GLU A 10 -15.96 -4.02 -2.13
C GLU A 10 -16.69 -5.01 -1.24
N ARG A 11 -15.99 -5.97 -0.63
CA ARG A 11 -16.58 -6.91 0.32
C ARG A 11 -17.13 -6.20 1.56
N ALA A 12 -16.36 -5.24 2.10
CA ALA A 12 -16.78 -4.44 3.23
C ALA A 12 -18.04 -3.62 2.92
N ILE A 13 -18.09 -2.98 1.76
CA ILE A 13 -19.27 -2.21 1.31
C ILE A 13 -20.49 -3.11 1.12
N LYS A 14 -20.34 -4.26 0.45
CA LYS A 14 -21.41 -5.22 0.26
C LYS A 14 -21.96 -5.75 1.57
N LYS A 15 -21.07 -6.06 2.51
CA LYS A 15 -21.46 -6.50 3.84
C LYS A 15 -22.28 -5.42 4.56
N GLY A 16 -21.85 -4.17 4.51
CA GLY A 16 -22.57 -3.04 5.08
C GLY A 16 -23.93 -2.83 4.43
N ALA A 17 -24.01 -2.88 3.10
CA ALA A 17 -25.25 -2.70 2.35
C ALA A 17 -26.25 -3.84 2.55
N GLY A 18 -25.77 -5.07 2.86
CA GLY A 18 -26.62 -6.23 3.11
C GLY A 18 -27.27 -6.26 4.48
N LEU A 19 -26.87 -5.40 5.40
CA LEU A 19 -27.42 -5.30 6.73
C LEU A 19 -28.59 -4.30 6.74
N LEU A 20 -29.77 -4.83 6.48
CA LEU A 20 -30.99 -4.03 6.46
C LEU A 20 -31.33 -3.51 7.86
N GLY A 21 -31.31 -2.18 8.02
CA GLY A 21 -31.83 -1.50 9.20
C GLY A 21 -30.79 -0.79 10.07
N ASP A 22 -29.61 -1.36 10.29
CA ASP A 22 -28.57 -0.73 11.08
C ASP A 22 -27.39 -0.28 10.21
N PRO A 23 -26.98 1.01 10.26
CA PRO A 23 -25.81 1.45 9.53
C PRO A 23 -24.57 0.77 10.11
N VAL A 24 -23.77 0.16 9.24
CA VAL A 24 -22.45 -0.38 9.61
C VAL A 24 -21.45 0.75 9.53
N ASN A 25 -20.85 1.09 10.67
CA ASN A 25 -19.80 2.09 10.73
C ASN A 25 -18.45 1.41 10.59
N PHE A 26 -17.76 1.68 9.47
CA PHE A 26 -16.39 1.24 9.28
C PHE A 26 -15.44 2.30 9.81
N GLU A 27 -14.42 1.84 10.52
CA GLU A 27 -13.33 2.68 11.01
C GLU A 27 -12.03 2.27 10.37
N ARG A 28 -11.25 3.29 10.00
CA ARG A 28 -9.92 3.10 9.45
C ARG A 28 -8.92 3.06 10.59
N VAL A 29 -8.03 2.08 10.59
CA VAL A 29 -6.98 1.94 11.58
C VAL A 29 -5.67 1.55 10.89
N ILE A 30 -4.55 2.05 11.44
CA ILE A 30 -3.22 1.72 10.94
C ILE A 30 -2.46 1.00 12.05
N TYR A 31 -1.94 -0.18 11.71
CA TYR A 31 -1.05 -0.95 12.57
C TYR A 31 0.37 -0.80 12.08
N GLU A 32 1.31 -0.68 13.01
CA GLU A 32 2.71 -0.50 12.73
C GLU A 32 3.52 -1.60 13.40
N GLY A 33 4.50 -2.12 12.69
CA GLY A 33 5.35 -3.16 13.23
C GLY A 33 6.42 -3.61 12.26
N PHE A 34 6.96 -4.78 12.53
CA PHE A 34 8.02 -5.38 11.74
C PHE A 34 7.61 -6.75 11.23
N ALA A 35 7.82 -6.99 9.95
CA ALA A 35 7.88 -8.32 9.37
C ALA A 35 9.13 -9.04 9.86
N PRO A 36 9.28 -10.36 9.64
CA PRO A 36 10.52 -11.05 9.96
C PRO A 36 11.74 -10.32 9.38
N HIS A 37 12.87 -10.43 10.06
CA HIS A 37 14.14 -9.82 9.66
C HIS A 37 14.14 -8.30 9.68
N GLN A 38 13.38 -7.69 10.61
CA GLN A 38 13.37 -6.24 10.87
C GLN A 38 12.90 -5.39 9.69
N VAL A 39 12.07 -5.93 8.83
CA VAL A 39 11.47 -5.16 7.73
C VAL A 39 10.26 -4.40 8.26
N PRO A 40 10.28 -3.06 8.27
CA PRO A 40 9.15 -2.29 8.80
C PRO A 40 7.94 -2.39 7.88
N VAL A 41 6.75 -2.46 8.49
CA VAL A 41 5.49 -2.53 7.76
C VAL A 41 4.45 -1.63 8.41
N MET A 42 3.60 -1.04 7.57
CA MET A 42 2.40 -0.33 7.98
C MET A 42 1.20 -1.02 7.34
N VAL A 43 0.21 -1.35 8.15
CA VAL A 43 -0.99 -2.07 7.71
C VAL A 43 -2.20 -1.16 7.89
N GLU A 44 -2.86 -0.85 6.79
CA GLU A 44 -4.10 -0.09 6.81
C GLU A 44 -5.28 -1.04 6.76
N ALA A 45 -6.15 -0.96 7.75
CA ALA A 45 -7.37 -1.76 7.81
C ALA A 45 -8.60 -0.87 7.85
N LEU A 46 -9.69 -1.38 7.29
CA LEU A 46 -11.03 -0.80 7.40
C LEU A 46 -11.92 -1.85 8.05
N THR A 47 -12.47 -1.55 9.20
CA THR A 47 -13.17 -2.55 10.00
C THR A 47 -14.43 -2.01 10.66
N ASP A 48 -15.42 -2.86 10.81
CA ASP A 48 -16.62 -2.61 11.61
C ASP A 48 -16.47 -3.10 13.06
N ASN A 49 -15.34 -3.73 13.39
CA ASN A 49 -15.06 -4.25 14.73
C ASN A 49 -13.57 -4.19 15.06
N LEU A 50 -13.16 -3.09 15.69
CA LEU A 50 -11.75 -2.83 16.02
C LEU A 50 -11.15 -3.92 16.93
N ASN A 51 -11.90 -4.45 17.87
CA ASN A 51 -11.41 -5.49 18.80
C ASN A 51 -11.09 -6.79 18.07
N ARG A 52 -11.97 -7.20 17.15
CA ARG A 52 -11.75 -8.37 16.31
C ARG A 52 -10.51 -8.19 15.45
N THR A 53 -10.42 -7.08 14.73
CA THR A 53 -9.29 -6.80 13.83
C THR A 53 -7.97 -6.73 14.58
N ALA A 54 -7.95 -6.06 15.73
CA ALA A 54 -6.76 -5.99 16.58
C ALA A 54 -6.29 -7.39 17.02
N SER A 55 -7.21 -8.26 17.38
CA SER A 55 -6.88 -9.64 17.76
C SER A 55 -6.34 -10.45 16.59
N GLU A 56 -6.95 -10.32 15.43
CA GLU A 56 -6.51 -11.01 14.21
C GLU A 56 -5.13 -10.54 13.76
N VAL A 57 -4.90 -9.23 13.76
CA VAL A 57 -3.60 -8.64 13.39
C VAL A 57 -2.51 -9.08 14.36
N ARG A 58 -2.84 -9.15 15.66
CA ARG A 58 -1.89 -9.62 16.67
C ARG A 58 -1.43 -11.05 16.41
N VAL A 59 -2.34 -11.91 15.96
CA VAL A 59 -2.01 -13.28 15.56
C VAL A 59 -1.16 -13.30 14.30
N LEU A 60 -1.49 -12.48 13.32
CA LEU A 60 -0.73 -12.40 12.06
C LEU A 60 0.71 -11.91 12.28
N PHE A 61 0.94 -11.08 13.29
CA PHE A 61 2.27 -10.55 13.62
C PHE A 61 3.12 -11.49 14.49
N ARG A 62 2.68 -12.72 14.78
CA ARG A 62 3.44 -13.64 15.65
C ARG A 62 4.86 -13.92 15.18
N LYS A 63 5.07 -14.00 13.86
CA LYS A 63 6.40 -14.24 13.28
C LYS A 63 7.22 -12.96 13.09
N GLY A 64 6.59 -11.81 13.22
CA GLY A 64 7.22 -10.51 13.23
C GLY A 64 7.11 -9.88 14.60
N GLN A 65 6.89 -8.58 14.62
CA GLN A 65 6.71 -7.83 15.86
C GLN A 65 5.68 -6.71 15.65
N LEU A 66 4.56 -6.78 16.33
CA LEU A 66 3.59 -5.69 16.34
C LEU A 66 4.07 -4.62 17.31
N GLY A 67 4.17 -3.40 16.81
CA GLY A 67 4.54 -2.23 17.59
C GLY A 67 3.34 -1.35 17.96
N THR A 68 3.64 -0.27 18.64
CA THR A 68 2.66 0.78 18.94
C THR A 68 2.67 1.85 17.85
N SER A 69 1.69 2.76 17.89
CA SER A 69 1.63 3.89 16.98
C SER A 69 2.91 4.72 17.06
N GLY A 70 3.49 5.02 15.91
CA GLY A 70 4.75 5.74 15.80
C GLY A 70 6.00 4.87 15.80
N SER A 71 5.88 3.55 15.99
CA SER A 71 7.04 2.66 16.06
C SER A 71 7.82 2.56 14.75
N VAL A 72 7.15 2.66 13.60
CA VAL A 72 7.78 2.63 12.28
C VAL A 72 7.37 3.77 11.37
N SER A 73 6.29 4.50 11.66
CA SER A 73 5.77 5.56 10.79
C SER A 73 6.74 6.72 10.58
N TRP A 74 7.67 6.93 11.50
CA TRP A 74 8.74 7.91 11.35
C TRP A 74 9.66 7.61 10.16
N ASP A 75 9.73 6.33 9.74
CA ASP A 75 10.55 5.86 8.61
C ASP A 75 9.76 5.79 7.29
N PHE A 76 8.57 6.33 7.27
CA PHE A 76 7.73 6.42 6.07
C PHE A 76 7.31 7.86 5.81
N ASP A 77 7.19 8.20 4.53
CA ASP A 77 6.58 9.44 4.08
C ASP A 77 5.12 9.18 3.72
N HIS A 78 4.21 10.05 4.15
CA HIS A 78 2.83 10.03 3.69
C HIS A 78 2.77 10.64 2.30
N VAL A 79 2.27 9.91 1.32
CA VAL A 79 2.33 10.27 -0.09
C VAL A 79 1.05 9.90 -0.82
N GLY A 80 0.88 10.48 -2.01
CA GLY A 80 -0.04 9.95 -3.01
C GLY A 80 0.68 8.92 -3.88
N LEU A 81 0.00 7.83 -4.20
CA LEU A 81 0.50 6.75 -5.05
C LEU A 81 -0.44 6.55 -6.24
N ILE A 82 0.09 6.65 -7.45
CA ILE A 82 -0.68 6.50 -8.68
C ILE A 82 -0.05 5.38 -9.50
N GLU A 83 -0.79 4.29 -9.68
CA GLU A 83 -0.40 3.23 -10.62
C GLU A 83 -0.92 3.60 -12.01
N ALA A 84 -0.03 3.61 -12.98
CA ALA A 84 -0.37 3.94 -14.35
C ALA A 84 0.43 3.08 -15.32
N GLU A 85 -0.11 2.87 -16.50
CA GLU A 85 0.57 2.17 -17.58
C GLU A 85 0.78 3.11 -18.76
N ALA A 86 1.86 2.89 -19.50
CA ALA A 86 2.14 3.66 -20.71
C ALA A 86 1.03 3.43 -21.75
N ALA A 87 0.38 4.48 -22.19
CA ALA A 87 -0.63 4.43 -23.26
C ALA A 87 0.00 4.35 -24.64
N GLN A 88 1.30 4.70 -24.73
CA GLN A 88 2.08 4.73 -25.97
C GLN A 88 3.47 4.15 -25.73
N THR A 89 4.05 3.53 -26.75
CA THR A 89 5.36 2.89 -26.66
C THR A 89 6.51 3.88 -26.37
N ASN A 90 6.31 5.16 -26.66
CA ASN A 90 7.31 6.21 -26.46
C ASN A 90 7.03 7.09 -25.23
N ALA A 91 6.12 6.66 -24.36
CA ALA A 91 5.83 7.40 -23.14
C ALA A 91 7.06 7.42 -22.23
N ASP A 92 7.39 8.61 -21.75
CA ASP A 92 8.56 8.86 -20.90
C ASP A 92 8.07 9.16 -19.48
N ALA A 93 8.33 8.24 -18.57
CA ALA A 93 7.89 8.34 -17.18
C ALA A 93 8.51 9.53 -16.44
N GLU A 94 9.79 9.79 -16.67
CA GLU A 94 10.47 10.92 -16.04
C GLU A 94 9.86 12.25 -16.48
N LEU A 95 9.67 12.43 -17.77
CA LEU A 95 9.07 13.64 -18.31
C LEU A 95 7.63 13.80 -17.83
N ALA A 96 6.85 12.72 -17.84
CA ALA A 96 5.48 12.73 -17.34
C ALA A 96 5.41 13.11 -15.85
N ALA A 97 6.32 12.58 -15.04
CA ALA A 97 6.41 12.92 -13.62
C ALA A 97 6.66 14.42 -13.43
N ILE A 98 7.61 14.96 -14.15
CA ILE A 98 7.97 16.40 -14.08
C ILE A 98 6.78 17.27 -14.52
N GLU A 99 6.19 16.98 -15.65
CA GLU A 99 5.13 17.81 -16.24
C GLU A 99 3.80 17.68 -15.50
N ALA A 100 3.48 16.49 -14.99
CA ALA A 100 2.26 16.28 -14.22
C ALA A 100 2.36 16.77 -12.76
N GLY A 101 3.58 17.00 -12.27
CA GLY A 101 3.80 17.49 -10.91
C GLY A 101 4.02 16.39 -9.87
N ALA A 102 4.39 15.19 -10.28
CA ALA A 102 4.80 14.14 -9.37
C ALA A 102 6.19 14.42 -8.78
N GLN A 103 6.43 13.93 -7.58
CA GLN A 103 7.72 14.08 -6.91
C GLN A 103 8.74 13.03 -7.34
N ASP A 104 8.25 11.83 -7.68
CA ASP A 104 9.10 10.70 -8.04
C ASP A 104 8.29 9.68 -8.85
N PHE A 105 8.98 8.70 -9.40
CA PHE A 105 8.34 7.59 -10.08
C PHE A 105 9.19 6.32 -9.95
N GLU A 106 8.52 5.17 -10.01
CA GLU A 106 9.16 3.86 -10.01
C GLU A 106 8.54 3.01 -11.11
N VAL A 107 9.37 2.43 -11.95
CA VAL A 107 8.91 1.55 -13.03
C VAL A 107 9.01 0.10 -12.54
N ALA A 108 7.91 -0.63 -12.58
CA ALA A 108 7.91 -2.05 -12.25
C ALA A 108 8.48 -2.85 -13.43
N ASP A 109 9.43 -3.73 -13.14
CA ASP A 109 10.16 -4.46 -14.17
C ASP A 109 9.31 -5.48 -14.93
N GLU A 110 8.28 -6.02 -14.29
CA GLU A 110 7.54 -7.17 -14.85
C GLU A 110 6.20 -6.80 -15.52
N ASP A 111 5.52 -5.77 -15.05
CA ASP A 111 4.14 -5.47 -15.44
C ASP A 111 3.99 -4.27 -16.37
N GLY A 112 5.06 -3.53 -16.63
CA GLY A 112 5.00 -2.28 -17.39
C GLY A 112 4.22 -1.18 -16.67
N VAL A 113 3.96 -1.35 -15.38
CA VAL A 113 3.25 -0.38 -14.55
C VAL A 113 4.28 0.59 -13.96
N THR A 114 3.98 1.88 -14.05
CA THR A 114 4.73 2.92 -13.36
C THR A 114 3.94 3.41 -12.16
N VAL A 115 4.61 3.53 -11.02
CA VAL A 115 4.03 4.15 -9.83
C VAL A 115 4.56 5.57 -9.74
N PHE A 116 3.66 6.55 -9.84
CA PHE A 116 3.99 7.95 -9.63
C PHE A 116 3.71 8.31 -8.18
N ILE A 117 4.66 9.02 -7.57
CA ILE A 117 4.62 9.39 -6.16
C ILE A 117 4.42 10.89 -6.08
N THR A 118 3.42 11.32 -5.31
CA THR A 118 3.04 12.72 -5.20
C THR A 118 3.02 13.17 -3.75
N ASP A 119 3.01 14.48 -3.54
CA ASP A 119 2.52 15.02 -2.28
C ASP A 119 1.08 14.57 -2.06
N PRO A 120 0.66 14.24 -0.82
CA PRO A 120 -0.70 13.79 -0.57
C PRO A 120 -1.78 14.76 -1.08
N THR A 121 -1.51 16.05 -1.02
CA THR A 121 -2.45 17.10 -1.45
C THR A 121 -2.55 17.22 -2.97
N ASP A 122 -1.55 16.73 -3.70
CA ASP A 122 -1.49 16.82 -5.16
C ASP A 122 -1.97 15.55 -5.88
N LEU A 123 -2.39 14.54 -5.14
CA LEU A 123 -2.79 13.24 -5.71
C LEU A 123 -3.82 13.37 -6.83
N ASP A 124 -4.88 14.09 -6.60
CA ASP A 124 -5.95 14.27 -7.59
C ASP A 124 -5.46 15.06 -8.82
N LEU A 125 -4.73 16.13 -8.60
CA LEU A 125 -4.19 16.96 -9.66
C LEU A 125 -3.27 16.19 -10.59
N VAL A 126 -2.32 15.44 -10.03
CA VAL A 126 -1.37 14.63 -10.80
C VAL A 126 -2.09 13.49 -11.52
N SER A 127 -3.01 12.83 -10.85
CA SER A 127 -3.79 11.74 -11.43
C SER A 127 -4.57 12.19 -12.66
N LYS A 128 -5.13 13.40 -12.64
CA LYS A 128 -5.85 13.97 -13.78
C LYS A 128 -4.94 14.45 -14.90
N ALA A 129 -3.70 14.82 -14.59
CA ALA A 129 -2.74 15.32 -15.57
C ALA A 129 -2.05 14.21 -16.36
N LEU A 130 -1.82 13.05 -15.75
CA LEU A 130 -1.05 11.94 -16.35
C LEU A 130 -1.58 11.46 -17.72
N PRO A 131 -2.91 11.38 -17.96
CA PRO A 131 -3.40 11.01 -19.29
C PRO A 131 -2.91 11.92 -20.43
N ASP A 132 -2.71 13.20 -20.16
CA ASP A 132 -2.20 14.15 -21.15
C ASP A 132 -0.70 13.95 -21.44
N HIS A 133 -0.02 13.15 -20.62
CA HIS A 133 1.41 12.86 -20.74
C HIS A 133 1.70 11.40 -21.11
N GLY A 134 0.71 10.72 -21.69
CA GLY A 134 0.87 9.40 -22.27
C GLY A 134 0.73 8.22 -21.31
N PHE A 135 0.09 8.43 -20.17
CA PHE A 135 -0.15 7.37 -19.19
C PHE A 135 -1.64 7.19 -18.89
N THR A 136 -2.07 5.94 -18.83
CA THR A 136 -3.41 5.58 -18.38
C THR A 136 -3.38 5.25 -16.91
N VAL A 137 -4.11 6.01 -16.10
CA VAL A 137 -4.17 5.78 -14.65
C VAL A 137 -5.01 4.55 -14.35
N LEU A 138 -4.43 3.59 -13.63
CA LEU A 138 -5.08 2.36 -13.22
C LEU A 138 -5.69 2.50 -11.82
N SER A 139 -4.99 3.19 -10.92
CA SER A 139 -5.46 3.44 -9.55
C SER A 139 -4.75 4.63 -8.95
N ASN A 140 -5.38 5.24 -7.97
CA ASN A 140 -4.72 6.24 -7.12
C ASN A 140 -5.17 6.04 -5.67
N LYS A 141 -4.27 6.34 -4.75
CA LYS A 141 -4.54 6.25 -3.30
C LYS A 141 -3.54 7.06 -2.51
N LEU A 142 -3.94 7.43 -1.31
CA LEU A 142 -3.00 7.88 -0.28
C LEU A 142 -2.30 6.67 0.31
N GLY A 143 -1.04 6.80 0.62
CA GLY A 143 -0.25 5.70 1.16
C GLY A 143 1.03 6.16 1.83
N TYR A 144 1.95 5.23 2.00
CA TYR A 144 3.21 5.47 2.68
C TYR A 144 4.36 4.89 1.87
N LYS A 145 5.43 5.67 1.77
CA LYS A 145 6.66 5.24 1.10
C LYS A 145 7.78 5.19 2.12
N PRO A 146 8.56 4.09 2.20
CA PRO A 146 9.68 4.02 3.14
C PRO A 146 10.77 5.02 2.77
N LYS A 147 11.33 5.68 3.79
CA LYS A 147 12.48 6.59 3.63
C LYS A 147 13.78 5.82 3.45
N ASN A 148 13.92 4.73 4.19
CA ASN A 148 15.12 3.89 4.21
C ASN A 148 14.74 2.42 4.00
N PRO A 149 14.33 2.02 2.78
CA PRO A 149 13.90 0.66 2.53
C PRO A 149 15.07 -0.33 2.69
N VAL A 150 14.74 -1.51 3.23
CA VAL A 150 15.70 -2.61 3.32
C VAL A 150 15.97 -3.14 1.91
N ASP A 151 17.25 -3.29 1.57
CA ASP A 151 17.65 -3.88 0.30
C ASP A 151 17.41 -5.40 0.35
N PRO A 152 16.61 -5.97 -0.58
CA PRO A 152 16.40 -7.42 -0.63
C PRO A 152 17.69 -8.22 -0.78
N ALA A 153 18.73 -7.65 -1.36
CA ALA A 153 20.05 -8.31 -1.49
C ALA A 153 20.71 -8.57 -0.13
N ASN A 154 20.30 -7.88 0.93
CA ASN A 154 20.76 -8.10 2.30
C ASN A 154 20.06 -9.27 3.00
N LEU A 155 19.05 -9.84 2.36
CA LEU A 155 18.31 -10.99 2.87
C LEU A 155 18.65 -12.23 2.04
N SER A 156 18.72 -13.39 2.71
CA SER A 156 18.83 -14.66 1.99
C SER A 156 17.50 -14.95 1.26
N ALA A 157 17.52 -15.87 0.29
CA ALA A 157 16.30 -16.30 -0.38
C ALA A 157 15.27 -16.86 0.60
N GLU A 158 15.71 -17.59 1.61
CA GLU A 158 14.86 -18.14 2.66
C GLU A 158 14.26 -17.04 3.55
N GLN A 159 15.07 -16.06 3.93
CA GLN A 159 14.61 -14.91 4.71
C GLN A 159 13.59 -14.08 3.94
N LEU A 160 13.84 -13.84 2.66
CA LEU A 160 12.91 -13.10 1.79
C LEU A 160 11.58 -13.85 1.66
N GLU A 161 11.61 -15.17 1.51
CA GLU A 161 10.40 -15.99 1.47
C GLU A 161 9.60 -15.88 2.77
N GLU A 162 10.27 -15.86 3.92
CA GLU A 162 9.60 -15.67 5.21
C GLU A 162 8.90 -14.31 5.29
N VAL A 163 9.52 -13.25 4.78
CA VAL A 163 8.90 -11.91 4.70
C VAL A 163 7.69 -11.95 3.78
N GLU A 164 7.82 -12.52 2.60
CA GLU A 164 6.73 -12.61 1.63
C GLU A 164 5.53 -13.40 2.16
N ASN A 165 5.78 -14.52 2.84
CA ASN A 165 4.73 -15.33 3.46
C ASN A 165 4.02 -14.57 4.58
N PHE A 166 4.77 -13.80 5.37
CA PHE A 166 4.21 -12.95 6.41
C PHE A 166 3.27 -11.88 5.81
N LEU A 167 3.73 -11.22 4.76
CA LEU A 167 2.94 -10.17 4.07
C LEU A 167 1.70 -10.75 3.42
N ALA A 168 1.80 -11.92 2.80
CA ALA A 168 0.66 -12.60 2.20
C ALA A 168 -0.40 -12.96 3.24
N GLY A 169 0.02 -13.39 4.42
CA GLY A 169 -0.88 -13.68 5.53
C GLY A 169 -1.66 -12.44 6.00
N ILE A 170 -0.98 -11.32 6.10
CA ILE A 170 -1.64 -10.05 6.48
C ILE A 170 -2.59 -9.58 5.38
N ASP A 171 -2.13 -9.60 4.14
CA ASP A 171 -2.94 -9.16 3.00
C ASP A 171 -4.19 -10.02 2.80
N GLY A 172 -4.15 -11.26 3.23
CA GLY A 172 -5.28 -12.17 3.18
C GLY A 172 -6.39 -11.88 4.19
N ASN A 173 -6.16 -11.00 5.16
CA ASN A 173 -7.19 -10.62 6.11
C ASN A 173 -8.24 -9.72 5.45
N ASP A 174 -9.52 -10.01 5.68
CA ASP A 174 -10.62 -9.31 5.02
C ASP A 174 -10.71 -7.81 5.34
N ASP A 175 -10.21 -7.40 6.48
CA ASP A 175 -10.25 -6.00 6.91
C ASP A 175 -9.05 -5.20 6.40
N VAL A 176 -8.00 -5.86 5.95
CA VAL A 176 -6.79 -5.20 5.47
C VAL A 176 -6.99 -4.64 4.06
N GLN A 177 -6.78 -3.33 3.92
CA GLN A 177 -6.89 -2.60 2.66
C GLN A 177 -5.55 -2.48 1.94
N ASN A 178 -4.52 -2.12 2.68
CA ASN A 178 -3.18 -1.88 2.15
C ASN A 178 -2.12 -2.34 3.14
N VAL A 179 -1.02 -2.84 2.60
CA VAL A 179 0.19 -3.13 3.36
C VAL A 179 1.34 -2.36 2.71
N PHE A 180 1.97 -1.48 3.48
CA PHE A 180 3.13 -0.70 3.04
C PHE A 180 4.37 -1.28 3.69
N VAL A 181 5.35 -1.64 2.88
CA VAL A 181 6.51 -2.44 3.30
C VAL A 181 7.78 -1.64 3.10
N GLY A 182 8.63 -1.62 4.12
CA GLY A 182 9.95 -0.99 4.04
C GLY A 182 10.99 -1.87 3.36
N LEU A 183 10.66 -2.42 2.20
CA LEU A 183 11.54 -3.24 1.39
C LEU A 183 11.67 -2.61 0.01
N ALA A 184 12.91 -2.46 -0.48
CA ALA A 184 13.16 -1.93 -1.81
C ALA A 184 12.71 -2.92 -2.89
N ASN A 185 12.39 -2.39 -4.08
CA ASN A 185 12.03 -3.20 -5.24
C ASN A 185 13.25 -3.87 -5.87
#